data_6e8dc2c1d5b8757189cbafcb58f9198b
#
_entry.id   6e8dc2c1d5b8757189cbafcb58f9198b
#
_cell.length_a   1.000
_cell.length_b   1.000
_cell.length_c   1.000
_cell.angle_alpha   90.00
_cell.angle_beta   90.00
_cell.angle_gamma   90.00
#
_symmetry.space_group_name_H-M   'P 1'
#
loop_
_entity.id
_entity.type
_entity.pdbx_description
1 polymer ?
#
loop_
_entity_poly.entity_id
_entity_poly.type
_entity_poly.pdbx_seq_one_letter_code
_entity_poly.pdbx_strand_id
1 'polypeptide(L)'
;MSTPDGHTTACHIEACLADLGTDRFAQTFVSFVETLGVDQIMVFAIEHAQARCLLSWHFSRSVMAGKLAETYLDGWFLKDPLLPDLVVSPPQSVTLSRLAEIEGRMSADYRKLFFENPGMLAKTTLLAVGERLRLFDSLYQSDPAAPLCDPDLARLAGRLALLHFEKASDTDLPPPLAALSERERSVCLGILSGRKAEAIAADLDVAPSTVITYRKRAYAKLGIASRAGLFAICGK
;
A
#
# COMPACT_ATOMS: atom_id res chain seq x y z
N MET A 1 -8.26 -10.73 -21.52
CA MET A 1 -8.07 -9.36 -20.99
C MET A 1 -7.03 -8.67 -21.85
N SER A 2 -7.40 -7.53 -22.45
CA SER A 2 -6.46 -6.77 -23.31
C SER A 2 -5.34 -6.20 -22.44
N THR A 3 -4.10 -6.33 -22.94
CA THR A 3 -2.97 -5.54 -22.41
C THR A 3 -3.40 -4.07 -22.36
N PRO A 4 -3.11 -3.33 -21.26
CA PRO A 4 -3.41 -1.91 -21.21
C PRO A 4 -2.80 -1.24 -22.43
N ASP A 5 -3.60 -0.40 -23.08
CA ASP A 5 -3.14 0.36 -24.23
C ASP A 5 -1.94 1.22 -23.77
N GLY A 6 -0.80 1.13 -24.46
CA GLY A 6 0.41 1.84 -24.05
C GLY A 6 0.22 3.35 -23.90
N HIS A 7 -0.76 3.93 -24.61
CA HIS A 7 -1.17 5.32 -24.46
C HIS A 7 -1.79 5.59 -23.07
N THR A 8 -2.65 4.72 -22.59
CA THR A 8 -3.28 4.84 -21.26
C THR A 8 -2.24 4.77 -20.13
N THR A 9 -1.27 3.85 -20.23
CA THR A 9 -0.19 3.72 -19.23
C THR A 9 0.69 4.98 -19.20
N ALA A 10 1.06 5.53 -20.36
CA ALA A 10 1.87 6.75 -20.44
C ALA A 10 1.15 7.96 -19.78
N CYS A 11 -0.16 8.12 -20.02
CA CYS A 11 -0.95 9.19 -19.38
C CYS A 11 -0.95 9.07 -17.83
N HIS A 12 -1.05 7.85 -17.29
CA HIS A 12 -0.99 7.64 -15.84
C HIS A 12 0.39 7.95 -15.27
N ILE A 13 1.46 7.60 -15.97
CA ILE A 13 2.83 7.93 -15.57
C ILE A 13 3.03 9.45 -15.55
N GLU A 14 2.59 10.14 -16.61
CA GLU A 14 2.67 11.61 -16.68
C GLU A 14 1.92 12.27 -15.53
N ALA A 15 0.71 11.81 -15.21
CA ALA A 15 -0.07 12.31 -14.08
C ALA A 15 0.66 12.08 -12.73
N CYS A 16 1.27 10.91 -12.53
CA CYS A 16 2.09 10.64 -11.34
C CYS A 16 3.28 11.62 -11.24
N LEU A 17 3.97 11.86 -12.36
CA LEU A 17 5.11 12.80 -12.39
C LEU A 17 4.67 14.24 -12.07
N ALA A 18 3.51 14.68 -12.60
CA ALA A 18 2.95 15.99 -12.33
C ALA A 18 2.55 16.19 -10.86
N ASP A 19 2.10 15.12 -10.20
CA ASP A 19 1.62 15.15 -8.82
C ASP A 19 2.69 14.79 -7.77
N LEU A 20 3.95 14.55 -8.16
CA LEU A 20 5.03 14.22 -7.24
C LEU A 20 5.20 15.24 -6.12
N GLY A 21 5.14 14.78 -4.86
CA GLY A 21 5.26 15.62 -3.66
C GLY A 21 3.97 16.36 -3.28
N THR A 22 2.85 16.10 -3.95
CA THR A 22 1.53 16.68 -3.63
C THR A 22 0.57 15.65 -3.03
N ASP A 23 -0.49 16.10 -2.35
CA ASP A 23 -1.54 15.23 -1.79
C ASP A 23 -2.32 14.44 -2.86
N ARG A 24 -2.24 14.84 -4.13
CA ARG A 24 -2.93 14.17 -5.24
C ARG A 24 -2.19 12.94 -5.72
N PHE A 25 -0.90 12.83 -5.47
CA PHE A 25 -0.08 11.73 -5.94
C PHE A 25 -0.65 10.35 -5.58
N ALA A 26 -1.12 10.18 -4.36
CA ALA A 26 -1.61 8.87 -3.92
C ALA A 26 -2.78 8.36 -4.78
N GLN A 27 -3.67 9.25 -5.25
CA GLN A 27 -4.79 8.89 -6.12
C GLN A 27 -4.33 8.58 -7.55
N THR A 28 -3.45 9.40 -8.13
CA THR A 28 -2.90 9.15 -9.47
C THR A 28 -2.03 7.90 -9.48
N PHE A 29 -1.27 7.67 -8.41
CA PHE A 29 -0.40 6.50 -8.27
C PHE A 29 -1.19 5.19 -8.17
N VAL A 30 -2.26 5.12 -7.38
CA VAL A 30 -3.08 3.90 -7.32
C VAL A 30 -3.76 3.64 -8.66
N SER A 31 -4.16 4.67 -9.42
CA SER A 31 -4.70 4.51 -10.78
C SER A 31 -3.66 3.96 -11.75
N PHE A 32 -2.40 4.38 -11.64
CA PHE A 32 -1.31 3.78 -12.41
C PHE A 32 -1.09 2.32 -12.04
N VAL A 33 -0.98 2.02 -10.74
CA VAL A 33 -0.72 0.66 -10.25
C VAL A 33 -1.85 -0.30 -10.61
N GLU A 34 -3.11 0.15 -10.66
CA GLU A 34 -4.25 -0.66 -11.11
C GLU A 34 -4.04 -1.20 -12.54
N THR A 35 -3.39 -0.41 -13.42
CA THR A 35 -3.08 -0.86 -14.79
C THR A 35 -2.07 -2.02 -14.85
N LEU A 36 -1.34 -2.28 -13.78
CA LEU A 36 -0.39 -3.39 -13.69
C LEU A 36 -1.06 -4.75 -13.43
N GLY A 37 -2.39 -4.78 -13.25
CA GLY A 37 -3.16 -6.01 -13.03
C GLY A 37 -2.91 -6.65 -11.66
N VAL A 38 -2.60 -5.84 -10.64
CA VAL A 38 -2.40 -6.31 -9.27
C VAL A 38 -3.67 -6.13 -8.43
N ASP A 39 -3.85 -7.00 -7.43
CA ASP A 39 -5.02 -6.96 -6.55
C ASP A 39 -4.81 -6.03 -5.35
N GLN A 40 -3.57 -5.82 -4.95
CA GLN A 40 -3.21 -4.98 -3.82
C GLN A 40 -1.81 -4.41 -3.97
N ILE A 41 -1.60 -3.19 -3.49
CA ILE A 41 -0.29 -2.61 -3.24
C ILE A 41 -0.15 -2.21 -1.77
N MET A 42 1.03 -2.44 -1.21
CA MET A 42 1.43 -1.94 0.10
C MET A 42 2.84 -1.34 0.01
N VAL A 43 3.01 -0.12 0.50
CA VAL A 43 4.31 0.57 0.58
C VAL A 43 4.65 0.79 2.04
N PHE A 44 5.77 0.23 2.47
CA PHE A 44 6.31 0.40 3.81
C PHE A 44 7.66 1.10 3.77
N ALA A 45 7.83 2.13 4.57
CA ALA A 45 9.14 2.67 4.88
C ALA A 45 9.75 1.88 6.04
N ILE A 46 11.01 1.48 5.88
CA ILE A 46 11.78 0.78 6.90
C ILE A 46 12.88 1.70 7.40
N GLU A 47 12.81 2.04 8.67
CA GLU A 47 13.79 2.91 9.35
C GLU A 47 14.29 2.19 10.60
N HIS A 48 15.58 1.79 10.62
CA HIS A 48 16.19 1.06 11.74
C HIS A 48 15.37 -0.22 12.11
N ALA A 49 14.76 -0.21 13.29
CA ALA A 49 13.93 -1.31 13.81
C ALA A 49 12.41 -1.00 13.76
N GLN A 50 11.99 -0.11 12.87
CA GLN A 50 10.60 0.29 12.72
C GLN A 50 10.14 0.21 11.28
N ALA A 51 8.88 -0.15 11.09
CA ALA A 51 8.21 -0.10 9.80
C ALA A 51 7.02 0.86 9.88
N ARG A 52 6.84 1.68 8.85
CA ARG A 52 5.74 2.63 8.75
C ARG A 52 5.01 2.41 7.42
N CYS A 53 3.69 2.29 7.43
CA CYS A 53 2.89 2.20 6.23
C CYS A 53 2.77 3.59 5.58
N LEU A 54 3.17 3.70 4.32
CA LEU A 54 3.03 4.91 3.51
C LEU A 54 1.84 4.82 2.55
N LEU A 55 1.53 3.62 2.06
CA LEU A 55 0.37 3.35 1.22
C LEU A 55 -0.12 1.94 1.48
N SER A 56 -1.44 1.76 1.55
CA SER A 56 -2.12 0.48 1.49
C SER A 56 -3.35 0.65 0.63
N TRP A 57 -3.45 -0.09 -0.47
CA TRP A 57 -4.57 0.01 -1.39
C TRP A 57 -4.93 -1.34 -1.99
N HIS A 58 -6.21 -1.66 -1.94
CA HIS A 58 -6.78 -2.92 -2.43
C HIS A 58 -7.72 -2.64 -3.59
N PHE A 59 -7.45 -3.25 -4.75
CA PHE A 59 -8.21 -3.07 -5.99
C PHE A 59 -9.37 -4.07 -6.12
N SER A 60 -9.20 -5.27 -5.55
CA SER A 60 -10.18 -6.35 -5.61
C SER A 60 -11.21 -6.25 -4.49
N ARG A 61 -12.40 -6.79 -4.72
CA ARG A 61 -13.48 -6.87 -3.73
C ARG A 61 -13.34 -8.04 -2.75
N SER A 62 -12.28 -8.83 -2.80
CA SER A 62 -12.09 -9.96 -1.91
C SER A 62 -11.60 -9.51 -0.53
N VAL A 63 -12.15 -10.12 0.53
CA VAL A 63 -12.02 -9.69 1.94
C VAL A 63 -10.68 -10.08 2.58
N MET A 64 -9.69 -10.59 1.83
CA MET A 64 -8.56 -11.35 2.39
C MET A 64 -7.40 -10.56 3.01
N ALA A 65 -7.30 -9.26 2.78
CA ALA A 65 -6.13 -8.48 3.21
C ALA A 65 -6.20 -7.93 4.65
N GLY A 66 -7.30 -8.08 5.34
CA GLY A 66 -7.67 -7.27 6.51
C GLY A 66 -6.81 -7.33 7.76
N LYS A 67 -5.82 -8.24 7.85
CA LYS A 67 -4.93 -8.32 9.03
C LYS A 67 -3.45 -8.32 8.67
N LEU A 68 -3.09 -8.44 7.40
CA LEU A 68 -1.70 -8.61 7.00
C LEU A 68 -0.85 -7.39 7.31
N ALA A 69 -1.35 -6.18 7.04
CA ALA A 69 -0.64 -4.95 7.34
C ALA A 69 -0.41 -4.76 8.84
N GLU A 70 -1.45 -4.96 9.65
CA GLU A 70 -1.38 -4.89 11.11
C GLU A 70 -0.34 -5.86 11.66
N THR A 71 -0.42 -7.13 11.24
CA THR A 71 0.53 -8.17 11.66
C THR A 71 1.96 -7.87 11.20
N TYR A 72 2.13 -7.41 9.96
CA TYR A 72 3.45 -7.05 9.43
C TYR A 72 4.11 -5.93 10.23
N LEU A 73 3.35 -4.89 10.56
CA LEU A 73 3.80 -3.75 11.36
C LEU A 73 4.04 -4.11 12.84
N ASP A 74 3.40 -5.16 13.36
CA ASP A 74 3.62 -5.70 14.71
C ASP A 74 4.88 -6.57 14.80
N GLY A 75 5.95 -6.14 14.14
CA GLY A 75 7.29 -6.73 14.22
C GLY A 75 7.60 -7.85 13.23
N TRP A 76 6.64 -8.32 12.42
CA TRP A 76 6.92 -9.36 11.44
C TRP A 76 7.78 -8.87 10.26
N PHE A 77 7.85 -7.57 10.01
CA PHE A 77 8.76 -6.99 9.02
C PHE A 77 10.24 -7.33 9.31
N LEU A 78 10.61 -7.53 10.59
CA LEU A 78 11.95 -7.97 10.98
C LEU A 78 12.30 -9.40 10.50
N LYS A 79 11.28 -10.19 10.16
CA LYS A 79 11.42 -11.56 9.64
C LYS A 79 11.23 -11.63 8.12
N ASP A 80 11.07 -10.48 7.46
CA ASP A 80 10.96 -10.43 5.99
C ASP A 80 12.28 -10.91 5.37
N PRO A 81 12.24 -11.93 4.49
CA PRO A 81 13.44 -12.52 3.89
C PRO A 81 14.22 -11.52 3.02
N LEU A 82 13.61 -10.44 2.61
CA LEU A 82 14.23 -9.37 1.81
C LEU A 82 14.80 -8.22 2.65
N LEU A 83 14.56 -8.21 3.96
CA LEU A 83 15.07 -7.12 4.82
C LEU A 83 16.62 -7.00 4.76
N PRO A 84 17.41 -8.09 4.78
CA PRO A 84 18.85 -7.97 4.61
C PRO A 84 19.25 -7.35 3.27
N ASP A 85 18.54 -7.70 2.19
CA ASP A 85 18.82 -7.16 0.85
C ASP A 85 18.49 -5.66 0.80
N LEU A 86 17.36 -5.22 1.38
CA LEU A 86 16.99 -3.81 1.47
C LEU A 86 18.05 -3.00 2.23
N VAL A 87 18.60 -3.54 3.32
CA VAL A 87 19.59 -2.85 4.15
C VAL A 87 20.90 -2.63 3.41
N VAL A 88 21.35 -3.59 2.60
CA VAL A 88 22.64 -3.49 1.88
C VAL A 88 22.51 -2.87 0.49
N SER A 89 21.29 -2.69 -0.02
CA SER A 89 21.07 -2.08 -1.35
C SER A 89 21.60 -0.65 -1.41
N PRO A 90 22.28 -0.28 -2.51
CA PRO A 90 22.86 1.06 -2.65
C PRO A 90 21.77 2.13 -2.76
N PRO A 91 22.08 3.38 -2.35
CA PRO A 91 21.16 4.50 -2.58
C PRO A 91 20.78 4.68 -4.06
N GLN A 92 19.60 5.24 -4.29
CA GLN A 92 19.02 5.52 -5.60
C GLN A 92 18.81 4.27 -6.48
N SER A 93 18.66 3.09 -5.85
CA SER A 93 18.36 1.83 -6.54
C SER A 93 16.91 1.43 -6.40
N VAL A 94 16.40 0.69 -7.39
CA VAL A 94 15.14 -0.04 -7.32
C VAL A 94 15.38 -1.46 -7.84
N THR A 95 15.31 -2.44 -6.94
CA THR A 95 15.52 -3.85 -7.26
C THR A 95 14.19 -4.58 -7.14
N LEU A 96 13.92 -5.49 -8.05
CA LEU A 96 12.71 -6.30 -8.07
C LEU A 96 13.03 -7.72 -7.63
N SER A 97 12.21 -8.27 -6.74
CA SER A 97 12.22 -9.69 -6.35
C SER A 97 10.82 -10.28 -6.46
N ARG A 98 10.73 -11.51 -6.96
CA ARG A 98 9.47 -12.25 -7.07
C ARG A 98 9.37 -13.31 -5.97
N LEU A 99 8.13 -13.68 -5.63
CA LEU A 99 7.87 -14.69 -4.59
C LEU A 99 8.67 -15.98 -4.81
N ALA A 100 8.70 -16.49 -6.04
CA ALA A 100 9.44 -17.71 -6.38
C ALA A 100 10.96 -17.64 -6.09
N GLU A 101 11.55 -16.45 -6.15
CA GLU A 101 12.99 -16.23 -5.89
C GLU A 101 13.33 -16.23 -4.41
N ILE A 102 12.36 -15.86 -3.56
CA ILE A 102 12.56 -15.68 -2.12
C ILE A 102 11.93 -16.80 -1.28
N GLU A 103 11.18 -17.68 -1.90
CA GLU A 103 10.40 -18.72 -1.22
C GLU A 103 11.27 -19.61 -0.32
N GLY A 104 12.47 -20.00 -0.78
CA GLY A 104 13.43 -20.79 -0.03
C GLY A 104 14.09 -20.07 1.15
N ARG A 105 13.95 -18.74 1.24
CA ARG A 105 14.50 -17.90 2.31
C ARG A 105 13.49 -17.60 3.43
N MET A 106 12.22 -17.98 3.24
CA MET A 106 11.16 -17.74 4.21
C MET A 106 11.17 -18.77 5.34
N SER A 107 10.94 -18.33 6.57
CA SER A 107 10.54 -19.25 7.63
C SER A 107 9.15 -19.84 7.34
N ALA A 108 8.91 -21.06 7.86
CA ALA A 108 7.60 -21.72 7.69
C ALA A 108 6.43 -20.85 8.23
N ASP A 109 6.64 -20.20 9.38
CA ASP A 109 5.63 -19.33 9.98
C ASP A 109 5.34 -18.10 9.14
N TYR A 110 6.39 -17.46 8.56
CA TYR A 110 6.24 -16.29 7.69
C TYR A 110 5.46 -16.67 6.42
N ARG A 111 5.84 -17.80 5.78
CA ARG A 111 5.15 -18.32 4.60
C ARG A 111 3.69 -18.61 4.90
N LYS A 112 3.40 -19.35 5.97
CA LYS A 112 2.04 -19.69 6.37
C LYS A 112 1.18 -18.45 6.60
N LEU A 113 1.73 -17.47 7.33
CA LEU A 113 0.97 -16.27 7.75
C LEU A 113 0.69 -15.33 6.58
N PHE A 114 1.67 -15.06 5.72
CA PHE A 114 1.58 -14.01 4.69
C PHE A 114 1.22 -14.53 3.30
N PHE A 115 1.31 -15.84 3.05
CA PHE A 115 1.05 -16.41 1.72
C PHE A 115 0.02 -17.53 1.74
N GLU A 116 0.20 -18.58 2.55
CA GLU A 116 -0.68 -19.75 2.52
C GLU A 116 -2.07 -19.43 3.07
N ASN A 117 -2.16 -18.87 4.28
CA ASN A 117 -3.46 -18.52 4.91
C ASN A 117 -4.27 -17.50 4.10
N PRO A 118 -3.65 -16.44 3.54
CA PRO A 118 -4.38 -15.48 2.70
C PRO A 118 -4.64 -15.98 1.27
N GLY A 119 -4.03 -17.11 0.86
CA GLY A 119 -4.12 -17.61 -0.52
C GLY A 119 -3.41 -16.73 -1.53
N MET A 120 -2.32 -16.05 -1.12
CA MET A 120 -1.52 -15.21 -2.02
C MET A 120 -0.68 -16.09 -2.94
N LEU A 121 -0.90 -15.97 -4.25
CA LEU A 121 -0.27 -16.82 -5.25
C LEU A 121 0.95 -16.18 -5.89
N ALA A 122 0.96 -14.86 -6.01
CA ALA A 122 2.11 -14.14 -6.51
C ALA A 122 2.33 -12.83 -5.73
N LYS A 123 3.59 -12.52 -5.53
CA LYS A 123 4.05 -11.24 -4.97
C LYS A 123 5.26 -10.78 -5.74
N THR A 124 5.21 -9.53 -6.20
CA THR A 124 6.37 -8.81 -6.69
C THR A 124 6.73 -7.75 -5.66
N THR A 125 7.95 -7.79 -5.14
CA THR A 125 8.46 -6.82 -4.17
C THR A 125 9.53 -5.97 -4.82
N LEU A 126 9.43 -4.66 -4.65
CA LEU A 126 10.42 -3.69 -5.06
C LEU A 126 11.14 -3.20 -3.81
N LEU A 127 12.45 -3.29 -3.83
CA LEU A 127 13.33 -2.69 -2.83
C LEU A 127 13.77 -1.35 -3.40
N ALA A 128 13.10 -0.28 -3.00
CA ALA A 128 13.39 1.06 -3.47
C ALA A 128 14.17 1.82 -2.40
N VAL A 129 15.41 2.18 -2.70
CA VAL A 129 16.33 2.82 -1.76
C VAL A 129 16.69 4.21 -2.26
N GLY A 130 16.32 5.21 -1.49
CA GLY A 130 16.64 6.61 -1.72
C GLY A 130 17.80 7.09 -0.87
N GLU A 131 17.88 8.40 -0.67
CA GLU A 131 18.86 9.01 0.20
C GLU A 131 18.45 8.92 1.68
N ARG A 132 17.17 9.09 1.95
CA ARG A 132 16.58 9.09 3.31
C ARG A 132 15.74 7.85 3.58
N LEU A 133 15.03 7.35 2.58
CA LEU A 133 14.05 6.29 2.73
C LEU A 133 14.51 4.97 2.14
N ARG A 134 14.10 3.89 2.78
CA ARG A 134 14.17 2.52 2.28
C ARG A 134 12.76 1.96 2.25
N LEU A 135 12.29 1.59 1.07
CA LEU A 135 10.90 1.18 0.87
C LEU A 135 10.82 -0.30 0.46
N PHE A 136 9.83 -0.97 1.03
CA PHE A 136 9.25 -2.18 0.48
C PHE A 136 7.95 -1.82 -0.25
N ASP A 137 7.94 -1.91 -1.57
CA ASP A 137 6.72 -1.80 -2.36
C ASP A 137 6.28 -3.20 -2.76
N SER A 138 5.20 -3.68 -2.17
CA SER A 138 4.69 -5.04 -2.39
C SER A 138 3.43 -5.01 -3.25
N LEU A 139 3.52 -5.67 -4.40
CA LEU A 139 2.44 -5.85 -5.38
C LEU A 139 1.95 -7.30 -5.29
N TYR A 140 0.69 -7.51 -4.96
CA TYR A 140 0.09 -8.83 -4.74
C TYR A 140 -0.89 -9.19 -5.84
N GLN A 141 -0.89 -10.46 -6.24
CA GLN A 141 -1.81 -11.05 -7.21
C GLN A 141 -2.37 -12.36 -6.63
N SER A 142 -3.67 -12.52 -6.69
CA SER A 142 -4.40 -13.69 -6.17
C SER A 142 -4.93 -14.60 -7.28
N ASP A 143 -4.94 -14.14 -8.53
CA ASP A 143 -5.37 -14.94 -9.68
C ASP A 143 -4.15 -15.66 -10.31
N PRO A 144 -4.11 -17.01 -10.27
CA PRO A 144 -3.02 -17.78 -10.86
C PRO A 144 -2.98 -17.68 -12.40
N ALA A 145 -4.10 -17.32 -13.03
CA ALA A 145 -4.19 -17.14 -14.47
C ALA A 145 -3.81 -15.73 -14.93
N ALA A 146 -3.70 -14.77 -13.99
CA ALA A 146 -3.28 -13.43 -14.32
C ALA A 146 -1.79 -13.42 -14.72
N PRO A 147 -1.40 -12.71 -15.80
CA PRO A 147 0.01 -12.51 -16.10
C PRO A 147 0.68 -11.75 -14.96
N LEU A 148 1.92 -12.12 -14.65
CA LEU A 148 2.72 -11.34 -13.69
C LEU A 148 2.89 -9.91 -14.22
N CYS A 149 2.88 -8.94 -13.30
CA CYS A 149 3.06 -7.55 -13.69
C CYS A 149 4.39 -7.36 -14.43
N ASP A 150 4.38 -6.46 -15.42
CA ASP A 150 5.56 -6.12 -16.20
C ASP A 150 6.69 -5.61 -15.29
N PRO A 151 7.90 -6.16 -15.33
CA PRO A 151 8.97 -5.84 -14.41
C PRO A 151 9.47 -4.40 -14.54
N ASP A 152 9.42 -3.81 -15.73
CA ASP A 152 9.91 -2.45 -15.94
C ASP A 152 8.89 -1.42 -15.46
N LEU A 153 7.60 -1.67 -15.68
CA LEU A 153 6.52 -0.86 -15.11
C LEU A 153 6.47 -1.00 -13.58
N ALA A 154 6.72 -2.19 -13.05
CA ALA A 154 6.82 -2.38 -11.60
C ALA A 154 7.99 -1.59 -11.00
N ARG A 155 9.20 -1.64 -11.62
CA ARG A 155 10.35 -0.82 -11.18
C ARG A 155 10.05 0.67 -11.26
N LEU A 156 9.32 1.09 -12.30
CA LEU A 156 8.90 2.48 -12.43
C LEU A 156 7.93 2.87 -11.29
N ALA A 157 6.99 2.01 -10.93
CA ALA A 157 6.12 2.24 -9.78
C ALA A 157 6.93 2.45 -8.49
N GLY A 158 7.89 1.56 -8.21
CA GLY A 158 8.79 1.72 -7.06
C GLY A 158 9.59 3.02 -7.09
N ARG A 159 10.05 3.43 -8.29
CA ARG A 159 10.77 4.70 -8.46
C ARG A 159 9.88 5.91 -8.20
N LEU A 160 8.65 5.91 -8.71
CA LEU A 160 7.68 6.98 -8.49
C LEU A 160 7.29 7.10 -7.01
N ALA A 161 7.02 5.98 -6.34
CA ALA A 161 6.75 5.95 -4.91
C ALA A 161 7.92 6.54 -4.10
N LEU A 162 9.16 6.09 -4.38
CA LEU A 162 10.35 6.60 -3.72
C LEU A 162 10.50 8.12 -3.89
N LEU A 163 10.41 8.60 -5.13
CA LEU A 163 10.55 10.03 -5.44
C LEU A 163 9.47 10.87 -4.74
N HIS A 164 8.24 10.37 -4.68
CA HIS A 164 7.16 11.06 -4.00
C HIS A 164 7.41 11.13 -2.49
N PHE A 165 7.62 10.00 -1.84
CA PHE A 165 7.74 9.95 -0.38
C PHE A 165 9.03 10.59 0.13
N GLU A 166 10.08 10.68 -0.68
CA GLU A 166 11.27 11.47 -0.35
C GLU A 166 11.05 12.99 -0.44
N LYS A 167 10.14 13.42 -1.33
CA LYS A 167 9.78 14.83 -1.51
C LYS A 167 8.67 15.29 -0.56
N ALA A 168 7.77 14.37 -0.19
CA ALA A 168 6.64 14.70 0.65
C ALA A 168 7.14 15.25 1.99
N SER A 169 6.67 16.44 2.34
CA SER A 169 6.89 17.02 3.66
C SER A 169 6.08 16.25 4.69
N ASP A 170 6.53 16.23 5.95
CA ASP A 170 5.75 15.72 7.06
C ASP A 170 4.43 16.50 7.13
N THR A 171 3.34 15.87 6.76
CA THR A 171 1.99 16.41 6.86
C THR A 171 1.29 15.77 8.06
N ASP A 172 0.33 16.50 8.67
CA ASP A 172 -0.52 15.94 9.73
C ASP A 172 -1.43 14.81 9.23
N LEU A 173 -1.53 14.65 7.92
CA LEU A 173 -2.32 13.59 7.28
C LEU A 173 -1.52 12.28 7.27
N PRO A 174 -2.03 11.19 7.90
CA PRO A 174 -1.43 9.88 7.74
C PRO A 174 -1.36 9.47 6.26
N PRO A 175 -0.16 9.14 5.73
CA PRO A 175 0.04 8.89 4.31
C PRO A 175 -0.93 7.89 3.67
N PRO A 176 -1.31 6.75 4.33
CA PRO A 176 -2.26 5.80 3.75
C PRO A 176 -3.64 6.40 3.45
N LEU A 177 -4.03 7.49 4.13
CA LEU A 177 -5.32 8.13 3.92
C LEU A 177 -5.34 9.08 2.71
N ALA A 178 -4.19 9.42 2.14
CA ALA A 178 -4.09 10.38 1.03
C ALA A 178 -4.82 9.89 -0.24
N ALA A 179 -4.87 8.57 -0.48
CA ALA A 179 -5.55 7.97 -1.62
C ALA A 179 -7.09 7.92 -1.49
N LEU A 180 -7.64 8.14 -0.29
CA LEU A 180 -9.07 8.12 -0.04
C LEU A 180 -9.77 9.39 -0.58
N SER A 181 -11.07 9.28 -0.88
CA SER A 181 -11.89 10.46 -1.12
C SER A 181 -11.99 11.32 0.14
N GLU A 182 -12.28 12.60 -0.02
CA GLU A 182 -12.38 13.56 1.10
C GLU A 182 -13.32 13.07 2.22
N ARG A 183 -14.52 12.56 1.87
CA ARG A 183 -15.49 12.05 2.84
C ARG A 183 -15.02 10.80 3.56
N GLU A 184 -14.41 9.85 2.85
CA GLU A 184 -13.82 8.65 3.44
C GLU A 184 -12.66 9.00 4.38
N ARG A 185 -11.80 9.93 3.97
CA ARG A 185 -10.68 10.46 4.75
C ARG A 185 -11.16 11.11 6.04
N SER A 186 -12.13 12.01 5.95
CA SER A 186 -12.70 12.70 7.10
C SER A 186 -13.28 11.72 8.13
N VAL A 187 -13.96 10.66 7.68
CA VAL A 187 -14.45 9.59 8.56
C VAL A 187 -13.30 8.86 9.24
N CYS A 188 -12.24 8.49 8.51
CA CYS A 188 -11.08 7.81 9.09
C CYS A 188 -10.36 8.70 10.12
N LEU A 189 -10.15 9.98 9.84
CA LEU A 189 -9.56 10.94 10.78
C LEU A 189 -10.40 11.09 12.05
N GLY A 190 -11.73 11.16 11.91
CA GLY A 190 -12.63 11.17 13.07
C GLY A 190 -12.50 9.92 13.94
N ILE A 191 -12.37 8.72 13.31
CA ILE A 191 -12.16 7.47 14.03
C ILE A 191 -10.79 7.46 14.76
N LEU A 192 -9.73 7.91 14.08
CA LEU A 192 -8.37 8.03 14.67
C LEU A 192 -8.31 8.99 15.84
N SER A 193 -9.15 10.04 15.81
CA SER A 193 -9.32 10.99 16.91
C SER A 193 -10.25 10.48 18.02
N GLY A 194 -10.66 9.20 17.99
CA GLY A 194 -11.49 8.58 19.03
C GLY A 194 -12.98 8.96 19.00
N ARG A 195 -13.45 9.64 17.94
CA ARG A 195 -14.83 10.12 17.84
C ARG A 195 -15.82 8.99 17.53
N LYS A 196 -17.04 9.11 18.05
CA LYS A 196 -18.14 8.20 17.72
C LYS A 196 -18.79 8.55 16.38
N ALA A 197 -19.47 7.57 15.76
CA ALA A 197 -20.09 7.76 14.45
C ALA A 197 -21.11 8.91 14.42
N GLU A 198 -21.85 9.13 15.50
CA GLU A 198 -22.83 10.22 15.63
C GLU A 198 -22.16 11.61 15.61
N ALA A 199 -21.01 11.74 16.28
CA ALA A 199 -20.25 12.98 16.30
C ALA A 199 -19.61 13.28 14.92
N ILE A 200 -19.10 12.25 14.24
CA ILE A 200 -18.55 12.37 12.88
C ILE A 200 -19.68 12.74 11.90
N ALA A 201 -20.86 12.14 12.05
CA ALA A 201 -22.03 12.41 11.22
C ALA A 201 -22.50 13.86 11.33
N ALA A 202 -22.54 14.39 12.56
CA ALA A 202 -22.88 15.80 12.81
C ALA A 202 -21.91 16.77 12.13
N ASP A 203 -20.60 16.51 12.19
CA ASP A 203 -19.60 17.38 11.54
C ASP A 203 -19.67 17.35 10.02
N LEU A 204 -20.02 16.20 9.46
CA LEU A 204 -20.08 16.02 7.99
C LEU A 204 -21.46 16.36 7.41
N ASP A 205 -22.43 16.73 8.26
CA ASP A 205 -23.83 16.95 7.91
C ASP A 205 -24.44 15.78 7.13
N VAL A 206 -24.30 14.56 7.70
CA VAL A 206 -24.82 13.32 7.12
C VAL A 206 -25.46 12.43 8.21
N ALA A 207 -26.24 11.43 7.81
CA ALA A 207 -26.77 10.44 8.75
C ALA A 207 -25.65 9.53 9.29
N PRO A 208 -25.76 9.02 10.54
CA PRO A 208 -24.79 8.06 11.11
C PRO A 208 -24.61 6.79 10.26
N SER A 209 -25.65 6.32 9.57
CA SER A 209 -25.60 5.19 8.62
C SER A 209 -24.69 5.49 7.43
N THR A 210 -24.62 6.75 6.99
CA THR A 210 -23.74 7.20 5.91
C THR A 210 -22.26 7.15 6.35
N VAL A 211 -21.95 7.52 7.60
CA VAL A 211 -20.61 7.37 8.19
C VAL A 211 -20.17 5.91 8.18
N ILE A 212 -21.07 4.97 8.54
CA ILE A 212 -20.78 3.53 8.47
C ILE A 212 -20.47 3.10 7.03
N THR A 213 -21.19 3.63 6.06
CA THR A 213 -20.97 3.34 4.63
C THR A 213 -19.61 3.84 4.17
N TYR A 214 -19.24 5.09 4.49
CA TYR A 214 -17.93 5.64 4.16
C TYR A 214 -16.79 4.86 4.83
N ARG A 215 -16.96 4.49 6.11
CA ARG A 215 -16.00 3.64 6.82
C ARG A 215 -15.79 2.30 6.10
N LYS A 216 -16.87 1.60 5.72
CA LYS A 216 -16.79 0.32 5.01
C LYS A 216 -16.03 0.45 3.69
N ARG A 217 -16.33 1.51 2.92
CA ARG A 217 -15.64 1.79 1.64
C ARG A 217 -14.17 2.09 1.85
N ALA A 218 -13.84 2.95 2.83
CA ALA A 218 -12.45 3.28 3.16
C ALA A 218 -11.67 2.03 3.58
N TYR A 219 -12.24 1.20 4.48
CA TYR A 219 -11.59 -0.03 4.94
C TYR A 219 -11.36 -1.02 3.80
N ALA A 220 -12.34 -1.17 2.90
CA ALA A 220 -12.18 -2.02 1.71
C ALA A 220 -11.03 -1.52 0.82
N LYS A 221 -10.95 -0.22 0.53
CA LYS A 221 -9.88 0.38 -0.27
C LYS A 221 -8.50 0.27 0.38
N LEU A 222 -8.42 0.48 1.70
CA LEU A 222 -7.17 0.37 2.47
C LEU A 222 -6.74 -1.09 2.71
N GLY A 223 -7.58 -2.07 2.36
CA GLY A 223 -7.29 -3.48 2.61
C GLY A 223 -7.25 -3.83 4.10
N ILE A 224 -8.08 -3.17 4.94
CA ILE A 224 -8.16 -3.41 6.37
C ILE A 224 -9.58 -3.85 6.76
N ALA A 225 -9.71 -4.64 7.87
CA ALA A 225 -10.99 -5.15 8.32
C ALA A 225 -11.46 -4.53 9.65
N SER A 226 -10.59 -3.81 10.36
CA SER A 226 -10.84 -3.40 11.73
C SER A 226 -10.39 -1.97 12.03
N ARG A 227 -10.89 -1.44 13.15
CA ARG A 227 -10.39 -0.19 13.72
C ARG A 227 -8.91 -0.31 14.11
N ALA A 228 -8.50 -1.45 14.67
CA ALA A 228 -7.11 -1.72 15.00
C ALA A 228 -6.22 -1.66 13.76
N GLY A 229 -6.66 -2.25 12.63
CA GLY A 229 -5.96 -2.14 11.35
C GLY A 229 -5.78 -0.69 10.89
N LEU A 230 -6.81 0.17 11.06
CA LEU A 230 -6.70 1.59 10.74
C LEU A 230 -5.63 2.29 11.59
N PHE A 231 -5.62 2.04 12.90
CA PHE A 231 -4.62 2.61 13.81
C PHE A 231 -3.21 2.12 13.46
N ALA A 232 -3.05 0.82 13.18
CA ALA A 232 -1.76 0.24 12.82
C ALA A 232 -1.16 0.88 11.56
N ILE A 233 -1.93 0.96 10.45
CA ILE A 233 -1.40 1.54 9.21
C ILE A 233 -1.16 3.04 9.29
N CYS A 234 -1.83 3.75 10.20
CA CYS A 234 -1.67 5.19 10.42
C CYS A 234 -0.63 5.53 11.50
N GLY A 235 0.02 4.54 12.12
CA GLY A 235 1.06 4.75 13.12
C GLY A 235 0.55 5.37 14.44
N LYS A 236 -0.68 5.02 14.85
CA LYS A 236 -1.32 5.55 16.07
C LYS A 236 -1.74 4.45 17.03
#